data_a3d69e7df3392d1d37136656fe0a9942
#
_entry.id   a3d69e7df3392d1d37136656fe0a9942
#
_cell.length_a   1.000
_cell.length_b   1.000
_cell.length_c   1.000
_cell.angle_alpha   90.00
_cell.angle_beta   90.00
_cell.angle_gamma   90.00
#
_symmetry.space_group_name_H-M   'P 1'
#
loop_
_entity.id
_entity.type
_entity.pdbx_description
1 polymer ?
#
loop_
_entity_poly.entity_id
_entity_poly.type
_entity_poly.pdbx_seq_one_letter_code
_entity_poly.pdbx_strand_id
1 'polypeptide(L)'
;MTYEHDGCTGCKHLGKGEKVHPCAECKGTACQGTAAYTERLDRYEPAQMNRRAEILHEAESCICGQREQDYGSPESNFEIIANLWSDYLDAEITALDVAMMMVLLKVARIKNGGGSGDSFVDIAGYAACGGEIHDRK
;
A
#
# COMPACT_ATOMS: atom_id res chain seq x y z
N MET A 1 18.86 18.28 -19.87
CA MET A 1 18.56 17.40 -21.00
C MET A 1 17.23 17.86 -21.58
N THR A 2 17.26 18.52 -22.71
CA THR A 2 16.08 18.97 -23.44
C THR A 2 15.52 17.77 -24.20
N TYR A 3 14.33 17.30 -23.84
CA TYR A 3 13.61 16.31 -24.61
C TYR A 3 13.05 17.00 -25.86
N GLU A 4 13.66 16.75 -27.00
CA GLU A 4 13.07 17.07 -28.29
C GLU A 4 11.97 16.03 -28.56
N HIS A 5 10.71 16.46 -28.53
CA HIS A 5 9.59 15.68 -29.03
C HIS A 5 9.58 15.72 -30.56
N ASP A 6 10.17 14.73 -31.17
CA ASP A 6 10.04 14.49 -32.62
C ASP A 6 8.56 14.24 -32.94
N GLY A 7 7.89 15.22 -33.51
CA GLY A 7 6.55 15.07 -34.05
C GLY A 7 5.52 16.15 -33.77
N CYS A 8 5.81 17.13 -32.93
CA CYS A 8 4.89 18.20 -32.60
C CYS A 8 5.36 19.57 -33.14
N THR A 9 5.71 19.67 -34.42
CA THR A 9 5.99 20.96 -35.07
C THR A 9 4.72 21.81 -35.12
N GLY A 10 4.73 22.96 -34.45
CA GLY A 10 3.60 23.91 -34.40
C GLY A 10 2.71 23.83 -33.16
N CYS A 11 3.05 23.02 -32.17
CA CYS A 11 2.30 22.95 -30.90
C CYS A 11 2.62 24.20 -30.04
N LYS A 12 1.60 24.92 -29.59
CA LYS A 12 1.73 26.08 -28.67
C LYS A 12 2.31 25.77 -27.32
N HIS A 13 2.47 24.49 -27.00
CA HIS A 13 3.04 23.97 -25.74
C HIS A 13 4.48 23.49 -25.90
N LEU A 14 5.06 23.60 -27.11
CA LEU A 14 6.47 23.29 -27.36
C LEU A 14 7.33 24.27 -26.55
N GLY A 15 8.18 23.79 -25.66
CA GLY A 15 9.09 24.61 -24.85
C GLY A 15 8.66 24.91 -23.42
N LYS A 16 7.47 24.50 -22.98
CA LYS A 16 7.11 24.51 -21.57
C LYS A 16 7.55 23.19 -20.95
N GLY A 17 8.78 23.13 -20.49
CA GLY A 17 9.29 22.02 -19.70
C GLY A 17 8.39 21.77 -18.50
N GLU A 18 8.19 20.50 -18.20
CA GLU A 18 7.62 19.94 -16.99
C GLU A 18 6.12 19.65 -16.92
N LYS A 19 5.85 18.35 -16.77
CA LYS A 19 4.81 17.72 -15.94
C LYS A 19 3.33 17.96 -16.22
N VAL A 20 2.96 18.68 -17.23
CA VAL A 20 1.54 18.76 -17.61
C VAL A 20 1.39 18.08 -18.96
N HIS A 21 0.61 17.01 -19.01
CA HIS A 21 0.24 16.38 -20.27
C HIS A 21 -0.78 17.24 -21.03
N PRO A 22 -0.37 18.18 -21.87
CA PRO A 22 -1.30 19.01 -22.63
C PRO A 22 -1.91 18.27 -23.82
N CYS A 23 -1.46 17.04 -24.09
CA CYS A 23 -1.91 16.29 -25.26
C CYS A 23 -3.33 15.72 -25.12
N ALA A 24 -3.89 15.61 -23.92
CA ALA A 24 -5.26 15.15 -23.70
C ALA A 24 -6.30 16.17 -24.22
N GLU A 25 -5.94 17.45 -24.33
CA GLU A 25 -6.83 18.53 -24.78
C GLU A 25 -6.55 18.97 -26.23
N CYS A 26 -5.56 18.37 -26.90
CA CYS A 26 -5.18 18.74 -28.26
C CYS A 26 -6.18 18.15 -29.28
N LYS A 27 -7.19 18.93 -29.64
CA LYS A 27 -8.16 18.58 -30.72
C LYS A 27 -7.67 18.91 -32.14
N GLY A 28 -6.38 19.19 -32.30
CA GLY A 28 -5.82 19.63 -33.61
C GLY A 28 -5.39 18.45 -34.47
N THR A 29 -5.66 18.56 -35.76
CA THR A 29 -5.28 17.62 -36.83
C THR A 29 -3.76 17.47 -37.04
N ALA A 30 -2.93 18.15 -36.24
CA ALA A 30 -1.47 18.14 -36.34
C ALA A 30 -0.77 17.03 -35.54
N CYS A 31 -1.49 16.27 -34.71
CA CYS A 31 -0.92 15.14 -33.97
C CYS A 31 -1.06 13.84 -34.78
N GLN A 32 -0.36 13.74 -35.90
CA GLN A 32 -0.23 12.45 -36.62
C GLN A 32 0.67 11.45 -35.85
N GLY A 33 1.10 11.80 -34.63
CA GLY A 33 1.83 10.94 -33.73
C GLY A 33 0.99 10.14 -32.75
N THR A 34 -0.36 10.22 -32.83
CA THR A 34 -1.26 9.58 -31.85
C THR A 34 -1.20 8.06 -31.86
N ALA A 35 -0.93 7.44 -33.02
CA ALA A 35 -0.81 5.99 -33.10
C ALA A 35 0.42 5.46 -32.32
N ALA A 36 1.57 6.14 -32.44
CA ALA A 36 2.78 5.75 -31.71
C ALA A 36 2.71 6.09 -30.20
N TYR A 37 1.87 7.04 -29.80
CA TYR A 37 1.65 7.38 -28.39
C TYR A 37 0.65 6.44 -27.74
N THR A 38 -0.44 6.09 -28.42
CA THR A 38 -1.39 5.06 -27.98
C THR A 38 -0.72 3.69 -27.94
N GLU A 39 0.06 3.30 -28.96
CA GLU A 39 0.86 2.06 -28.92
C GLU A 39 1.89 2.01 -27.78
N ARG A 40 2.37 3.18 -27.31
CA ARG A 40 3.28 3.26 -26.16
C ARG A 40 2.54 3.18 -24.83
N LEU A 41 1.30 3.67 -24.75
CA LEU A 41 0.42 3.51 -23.59
C LEU A 41 -0.10 2.07 -23.51
N ASP A 42 -0.44 1.46 -24.64
CA ASP A 42 -0.86 0.06 -24.71
C ASP A 42 0.28 -0.92 -24.37
N ARG A 43 1.55 -0.49 -24.49
CA ARG A 43 2.74 -1.21 -24.03
C ARG A 43 3.16 -0.89 -22.59
N TYR A 44 2.49 0.06 -21.92
CA TYR A 44 2.67 0.24 -20.49
C TYR A 44 1.89 -0.86 -19.77
N GLU A 45 2.45 -2.05 -19.76
CA GLU A 45 2.09 -3.02 -18.75
C GLU A 45 2.51 -2.40 -17.41
N PRO A 46 1.59 -2.13 -16.48
CA PRO A 46 1.96 -1.70 -15.16
C PRO A 46 2.96 -2.75 -14.64
N ALA A 47 4.14 -2.29 -14.25
CA ALA A 47 5.18 -3.19 -13.74
C ALA A 47 4.52 -4.15 -12.77
N GLN A 48 4.51 -5.47 -13.09
CA GLN A 48 3.84 -6.46 -12.27
C GLN A 48 4.34 -6.28 -10.86
N MET A 49 3.44 -5.89 -9.98
CA MET A 49 3.77 -5.67 -8.58
C MET A 49 4.34 -6.98 -8.05
N ASN A 50 5.59 -6.97 -7.60
CA ASN A 50 6.17 -8.20 -7.09
C ASN A 50 5.40 -8.65 -5.83
N ARG A 51 5.41 -9.94 -5.52
CA ARG A 51 4.63 -10.50 -4.40
C ARG A 51 4.85 -9.79 -3.06
N ARG A 52 6.03 -9.23 -2.83
CA ARG A 52 6.34 -8.45 -1.62
C ARG A 52 5.54 -7.16 -1.56
N ALA A 53 5.41 -6.46 -2.68
CA ALA A 53 4.62 -5.24 -2.77
C ALA A 53 3.11 -5.54 -2.64
N GLU A 54 2.64 -6.64 -3.21
CA GLU A 54 1.25 -7.11 -3.04
C GLU A 54 0.93 -7.35 -1.57
N ILE A 55 1.77 -8.07 -0.83
CA ILE A 55 1.59 -8.33 0.60
C ILE A 55 1.49 -7.03 1.39
N LEU A 56 2.36 -6.05 1.13
CA LEU A 56 2.32 -4.77 1.82
C LEU A 56 1.05 -3.97 1.49
N HIS A 57 0.62 -3.98 0.24
CA HIS A 57 -0.59 -3.31 -0.19
C HIS A 57 -1.86 -3.97 0.37
N GLU A 58 -1.90 -5.31 0.39
CA GLU A 58 -2.98 -6.06 1.02
C GLU A 58 -3.04 -5.75 2.53
N ALA A 59 -1.89 -5.69 3.22
CA ALA A 59 -1.81 -5.34 4.63
C ALA A 59 -2.32 -3.91 4.89
N GLU A 60 -1.85 -2.93 4.11
CA GLU A 60 -2.32 -1.54 4.18
C GLU A 60 -3.85 -1.47 4.03
N SER A 61 -4.41 -2.14 3.01
CA SER A 61 -5.85 -2.19 2.76
C SER A 61 -6.64 -2.78 3.95
N CYS A 62 -6.05 -3.77 4.64
CA CYS A 62 -6.68 -4.40 5.81
C CYS A 62 -6.69 -3.49 7.04
N ILE A 63 -5.61 -2.73 7.29
CA ILE A 63 -5.46 -1.96 8.53
C ILE A 63 -5.94 -0.51 8.42
N CYS A 64 -5.86 0.11 7.22
CA CYS A 64 -6.30 1.49 6.97
C CYS A 64 -7.67 1.56 6.29
N GLY A 65 -8.38 0.44 6.13
CA GLY A 65 -9.65 0.34 5.41
C GLY A 65 -10.87 0.22 6.31
N GLN A 66 -11.83 -0.59 5.85
CA GLN A 66 -13.14 -0.77 6.51
C GLN A 66 -13.04 -1.21 7.97
N ARG A 67 -12.01 -1.95 8.37
CA ARG A 67 -11.82 -2.41 9.75
C ARG A 67 -11.68 -1.29 10.76
N GLU A 68 -11.03 -0.18 10.39
CA GLU A 68 -10.91 0.97 11.27
C GLU A 68 -12.26 1.64 11.53
N GLN A 69 -13.16 1.60 10.53
CA GLN A 69 -14.52 2.11 10.67
C GLN A 69 -15.41 1.19 11.53
N ASP A 70 -15.22 -0.12 11.42
CA ASP A 70 -16.05 -1.11 12.09
C ASP A 70 -15.64 -1.37 13.55
N TYR A 71 -14.35 -1.33 13.87
CA TYR A 71 -13.78 -1.73 15.17
C TYR A 71 -13.06 -0.61 15.92
N GLY A 72 -12.99 0.58 15.36
CA GLY A 72 -12.21 1.70 15.92
C GLY A 72 -10.71 1.58 15.63
N SER A 73 -9.93 2.47 16.26
CA SER A 73 -8.48 2.44 16.05
C SER A 73 -7.86 1.12 16.54
N PRO A 74 -6.82 0.62 15.88
CA PRO A 74 -6.09 -0.57 16.32
C PRO A 74 -5.67 -0.52 17.78
N GLU A 75 -5.28 0.67 18.24
CA GLU A 75 -4.88 0.96 19.62
C GLU A 75 -6.00 0.63 20.61
N SER A 76 -7.21 1.19 20.41
CA SER A 76 -8.34 0.94 21.30
C SER A 76 -8.72 -0.54 21.39
N ASN A 77 -8.70 -1.24 20.28
CA ASN A 77 -9.00 -2.66 20.25
C ASN A 77 -7.90 -3.48 20.94
N PHE A 78 -6.63 -3.14 20.74
CA PHE A 78 -5.52 -3.84 21.38
C PHE A 78 -5.45 -3.55 22.87
N GLU A 79 -5.86 -2.36 23.34
CA GLU A 79 -6.01 -2.06 24.77
C GLU A 79 -7.06 -2.95 25.43
N ILE A 80 -8.20 -3.18 24.79
CA ILE A 80 -9.23 -4.10 25.32
C ILE A 80 -8.67 -5.52 25.43
N ILE A 81 -7.98 -5.99 24.40
CA ILE A 81 -7.37 -7.32 24.39
C ILE A 81 -6.27 -7.41 25.47
N ALA A 82 -5.45 -6.38 25.59
CA ALA A 82 -4.39 -6.31 26.60
C ALA A 82 -4.94 -6.43 28.02
N ASN A 83 -6.01 -5.72 28.33
CA ASN A 83 -6.68 -5.81 29.63
C ASN A 83 -7.21 -7.23 29.91
N LEU A 84 -7.91 -7.83 28.95
CA LEU A 84 -8.43 -9.20 29.08
C LEU A 84 -7.31 -10.22 29.26
N TRP A 85 -6.20 -10.08 28.54
CA TRP A 85 -5.07 -11.00 28.68
C TRP A 85 -4.28 -10.77 29.95
N SER A 86 -4.18 -9.53 30.41
CA SER A 86 -3.59 -9.21 31.72
C SER A 86 -4.35 -9.88 32.86
N ASP A 87 -5.67 -9.79 32.86
CA ASP A 87 -6.52 -10.46 33.84
C ASP A 87 -6.41 -11.99 33.79
N TYR A 88 -6.39 -12.55 32.59
CA TYR A 88 -6.32 -14.01 32.41
C TYR A 88 -4.97 -14.59 32.81
N LEU A 89 -3.87 -13.89 32.51
CA LEU A 89 -2.50 -14.35 32.76
C LEU A 89 -1.95 -13.91 34.11
N ASP A 90 -2.67 -13.04 34.84
CA ASP A 90 -2.19 -12.37 36.06
C ASP A 90 -0.83 -11.68 35.81
N ALA A 91 -0.72 -10.97 34.69
CA ALA A 91 0.50 -10.33 34.22
C ALA A 91 0.16 -9.03 33.49
N GLU A 92 1.06 -8.07 33.53
CA GLU A 92 0.90 -6.80 32.78
C GLU A 92 1.17 -7.04 31.29
N ILE A 93 0.14 -6.88 30.45
CA ILE A 93 0.17 -6.95 29.00
C ILE A 93 -0.21 -5.59 28.43
N THR A 94 0.60 -5.07 27.53
CA THR A 94 0.34 -3.79 26.86
C THR A 94 -0.27 -4.00 25.47
N ALA A 95 -0.87 -2.96 24.88
CA ALA A 95 -1.36 -3.00 23.51
C ALA A 95 -0.25 -3.35 22.49
N LEU A 96 0.99 -2.93 22.74
CA LEU A 96 2.14 -3.31 21.94
C LEU A 96 2.46 -4.80 22.05
N ASP A 97 2.37 -5.36 23.27
CA ASP A 97 2.58 -6.81 23.48
C ASP A 97 1.53 -7.61 22.72
N VAL A 98 0.27 -7.15 22.70
CA VAL A 98 -0.80 -7.78 21.91
C VAL A 98 -0.42 -7.80 20.42
N ALA A 99 0.03 -6.69 19.84
CA ALA A 99 0.46 -6.64 18.44
C ALA A 99 1.56 -7.65 18.16
N MET A 100 2.57 -7.72 19.03
CA MET A 100 3.70 -8.65 18.88
C MET A 100 3.27 -10.12 19.09
N MET A 101 2.40 -10.40 20.03
CA MET A 101 1.87 -11.75 20.25
C MET A 101 1.04 -12.23 19.06
N MET A 102 0.28 -11.34 18.40
CA MET A 102 -0.43 -11.67 17.17
C MET A 102 0.52 -11.98 16.01
N VAL A 103 1.64 -11.26 15.88
CA VAL A 103 2.70 -11.61 14.92
C VAL A 103 3.24 -13.02 15.21
N LEU A 104 3.58 -13.31 16.46
CA LEU A 104 4.10 -14.63 16.87
C LEU A 104 3.09 -15.76 16.60
N LEU A 105 1.80 -15.50 16.79
CA LEU A 105 0.74 -16.45 16.45
C LEU A 105 0.75 -16.79 14.94
N LYS A 106 0.94 -15.81 14.08
CA LYS A 106 1.01 -16.04 12.63
C LYS A 106 2.29 -16.75 12.23
N VAL A 107 3.42 -16.44 12.87
CA VAL A 107 4.68 -17.18 12.70
C VAL A 107 4.50 -18.67 13.08
N ALA A 108 3.83 -18.96 14.19
CA ALA A 108 3.55 -20.34 14.61
C ALA A 108 2.67 -21.06 13.58
N ARG A 109 1.67 -20.43 13.01
CA ARG A 109 0.83 -21.00 11.94
C ARG A 109 1.63 -21.36 10.69
N ILE A 110 2.51 -20.43 10.24
CA ILE A 110 3.40 -20.68 9.08
C ILE A 110 4.30 -21.89 9.36
N LYS A 111 4.92 -21.94 10.54
CA LYS A 111 5.82 -23.03 10.93
C LYS A 111 5.12 -24.38 10.94
N ASN A 112 3.87 -24.43 11.34
CA ASN A 112 3.08 -25.68 11.42
C ASN A 112 2.46 -26.08 10.06
N GLY A 113 2.81 -25.41 8.95
CA GLY A 113 2.33 -25.73 7.60
C GLY A 113 0.88 -25.30 7.34
N GLY A 114 0.22 -24.64 8.28
CA GLY A 114 -1.15 -24.10 8.13
C GLY A 114 -1.21 -22.64 7.69
N GLY A 115 -0.04 -22.03 7.36
CA GLY A 115 0.06 -20.65 6.93
C GLY A 115 -0.33 -20.52 5.46
N SER A 116 -1.50 -19.94 5.16
CA SER A 116 -1.81 -19.38 3.84
C SER A 116 -0.98 -18.13 3.58
N GLY A 117 -0.96 -17.64 2.30
CA GLY A 117 -0.34 -16.35 1.95
C GLY A 117 -0.81 -15.18 2.81
N ASP A 118 -2.01 -15.28 3.33
CA ASP A 118 -2.69 -14.41 4.28
C ASP A 118 -1.90 -14.20 5.59
N SER A 119 -1.18 -15.23 6.06
CA SER A 119 -0.39 -15.11 7.29
C SER A 119 0.74 -14.07 7.18
N PHE A 120 1.32 -13.87 6.00
CA PHE A 120 2.34 -12.83 5.79
C PHE A 120 1.73 -11.42 5.72
N VAL A 121 0.53 -11.29 5.15
CA VAL A 121 -0.27 -10.06 5.16
C VAL A 121 -0.60 -9.67 6.60
N ASP A 122 -1.08 -10.61 7.40
CA ASP A 122 -1.41 -10.42 8.81
C ASP A 122 -0.18 -10.01 9.64
N ILE A 123 0.99 -10.63 9.41
CA ILE A 123 2.24 -10.25 10.09
C ILE A 123 2.59 -8.79 9.78
N ALA A 124 2.52 -8.39 8.51
CA ALA A 124 2.81 -7.03 8.10
C ALA A 124 1.82 -6.03 8.73
N GLY A 125 0.53 -6.36 8.75
CA GLY A 125 -0.52 -5.54 9.36
C GLY A 125 -0.32 -5.36 10.86
N TYR A 126 -0.13 -6.45 11.62
CA TYR A 126 0.11 -6.35 13.06
C TYR A 126 1.42 -5.64 13.40
N ALA A 127 2.47 -5.83 12.61
CA ALA A 127 3.72 -5.11 12.80
C ALA A 127 3.56 -3.60 12.58
N ALA A 128 2.79 -3.18 11.57
CA ALA A 128 2.51 -1.78 11.30
C ALA A 128 1.68 -1.15 12.43
N CYS A 129 0.61 -1.81 12.90
CA CYS A 129 -0.16 -1.36 14.06
C CYS A 129 0.71 -1.24 15.33
N GLY A 130 1.58 -2.22 15.56
CA GLY A 130 2.51 -2.20 16.69
C GLY A 130 3.51 -1.03 16.60
N GLY A 131 4.01 -0.71 15.41
CA GLY A 131 4.86 0.44 15.15
C GLY A 131 4.15 1.75 15.48
N GLU A 132 2.92 1.93 15.03
CA GLU A 132 2.12 3.11 15.32
C GLU A 132 1.87 3.29 16.82
N ILE A 133 1.52 2.22 17.54
CA ILE A 133 1.34 2.23 18.99
C ILE A 133 2.64 2.59 19.71
N HIS A 134 3.77 2.09 19.22
CA HIS A 134 5.09 2.39 19.79
C HIS A 134 5.47 3.86 19.66
N ASP A 135 5.21 4.47 18.51
CA ASP A 135 5.60 5.84 18.20
C ASP A 135 4.75 6.89 18.92
N ARG A 136 3.57 6.51 19.43
CA ARG A 136 2.68 7.41 20.21
C ARG A 136 3.06 7.55 21.68
N LYS A 137 4.07 6.80 22.16
CA LYS A 137 4.62 6.94 23.52
C LYS A 137 5.61 8.09 23.59
#